data_8551a647727c0c545fe656f7f6cfd1f9
#
_entry.id   8551a647727c0c545fe656f7f6cfd1f9
#
_cell.length_a   1.000
_cell.length_b   1.000
_cell.length_c   1.000
_cell.angle_alpha   90.00
_cell.angle_beta   90.00
_cell.angle_gamma   90.00
#
_symmetry.space_group_name_H-M   'P 1'
#
loop_
_entity.id
_entity.type
_entity.pdbx_description
1 polymer ?
#
loop_
_entity_poly.entity_id
_entity_poly.type
_entity_poly.pdbx_seq_one_letter_code
_entity_poly.pdbx_strand_id
1 'polypeptide(L)'
;MRGGIATLVAACLAAILPAVPASAAAAGEPCNISYRPTQGGEVFDVYLVITNTSDYQINGWTLAFVLPEGQSYAGGAYGVEVTVNGREVIGRHKEWNKVVDEDGEVSLGFKIKGSNWRVEPTEFTVNGGTCTVS
;
A
#
# COMPACT_ATOMS: atom_id res chain seq x y z
N MET A 1 -47.49 -4.44 -52.21
CA MET A 1 -47.08 -4.19 -51.83
C MET A 1 -46.40 -4.02 -51.00
N ARG A 2 -46.00 -4.07 -50.74
CA ARG A 2 -45.50 -3.83 -50.09
C ARG A 2 -44.84 -3.59 -49.32
N GLY A 3 -44.29 -3.55 -48.98
CA GLY A 3 -43.71 -3.22 -48.26
C GLY A 3 -42.97 -3.10 -47.44
N GLY A 4 -42.60 -3.01 -47.05
CA GLY A 4 -41.97 -2.80 -46.26
C GLY A 4 -41.16 -2.58 -45.53
N ILE A 5 -40.82 -2.46 -45.21
CA ILE A 5 -40.21 -2.17 -44.59
C ILE A 5 -39.41 -2.04 -43.70
N ALA A 6 -39.10 -1.94 -43.30
CA ALA A 6 -38.44 -1.81 -42.56
C ALA A 6 -37.64 -1.56 -41.75
N THR A 7 -37.31 -1.53 -41.37
CA THR A 7 -36.71 -1.25 -40.71
C THR A 7 -35.94 -1.08 -39.92
N LEU A 8 -35.60 -1.08 -39.50
CA LEU A 8 -34.98 -0.85 -38.74
C LEU A 8 -34.24 -0.70 -37.93
N VAL A 9 -33.82 -0.60 -37.58
CA VAL A 9 -33.18 -0.44 -36.85
C VAL A 9 -32.46 -0.36 -35.97
N ALA A 10 -32.11 -0.33 -35.61
CA ALA A 10 -31.53 -0.22 -34.84
C ALA A 10 -30.77 -0.05 -34.03
N ALA A 11 -30.48 0.04 -33.73
CA ALA A 11 -29.91 0.25 -33.00
C ALA A 11 -29.10 0.36 -32.19
N CYS A 12 -28.76 0.42 -31.88
CA CYS A 12 -28.12 0.60 -31.16
C CYS A 12 -27.44 0.77 -30.41
N LEU A 13 -27.19 0.70 -30.08
CA LEU A 13 -26.65 0.93 -29.38
C LEU A 13 -25.84 1.01 -28.59
N ALA A 14 -25.55 1.21 -28.34
CA ALA A 14 -24.88 1.37 -27.71
C ALA A 14 -24.14 1.33 -26.81
N ALA A 15 -23.93 1.37 -26.44
CA ALA A 15 -23.34 1.41 -25.68
C ALA A 15 -22.50 1.56 -24.94
N ILE A 16 -22.26 1.67 -24.74
CA ILE A 16 -21.59 1.85 -24.11
C ILE A 16 -20.93 1.88 -23.17
N LEU A 17 -20.52 1.89 -22.77
CA LEU A 17 -19.86 2.03 -21.94
C LEU A 17 -19.14 2.20 -21.18
N PRO A 18 -18.79 2.41 -20.67
CA PRO A 18 -18.18 2.72 -19.93
C PRO A 18 -17.22 2.61 -19.23
N ALA A 19 -16.89 2.92 -19.07
CA ALA A 19 -16.07 2.92 -18.54
C ALA A 19 -15.56 2.94 -17.46
N VAL A 20 -15.30 3.01 -17.03
CA VAL A 20 -14.86 3.03 -16.09
C VAL A 20 -13.85 3.22 -15.51
N PRO A 21 -13.61 3.48 -15.16
CA PRO A 21 -12.78 3.82 -14.56
C PRO A 21 -12.10 3.40 -13.64
N ALA A 22 -11.83 3.28 -13.68
CA ALA A 22 -11.24 2.91 -13.00
C ALA A 22 -10.58 3.26 -12.09
N SER A 23 -10.44 3.72 -12.16
CA SER A 23 -9.86 4.10 -11.46
C SER A 23 -9.79 3.93 -10.38
N ALA A 24 -10.31 3.94 -10.48
CA ALA A 24 -10.47 3.91 -9.57
C ALA A 24 -9.77 3.63 -8.69
N ALA A 25 -9.64 3.58 -8.82
CA ALA A 25 -9.20 3.25 -8.15
C ALA A 25 -8.48 3.42 -7.20
N ALA A 26 -8.41 3.88 -7.20
CA ALA A 26 -7.88 4.23 -6.32
C ALA A 26 -7.63 3.70 -5.24
N ALA A 27 -7.65 3.27 -5.17
CA ALA A 27 -7.52 2.56 -4.20
C ALA A 27 -6.81 2.96 -3.07
N GLY A 28 -6.90 2.95 -2.03
CA GLY A 28 -6.17 3.22 -0.85
C GLY A 28 -6.08 4.67 -0.52
N GLU A 29 -5.54 4.95 0.61
CA GLU A 29 -5.42 6.28 1.14
C GLU A 29 -4.12 6.91 0.69
N PRO A 30 -4.10 8.22 0.40
CA PRO A 30 -2.84 8.91 0.24
C PRO A 30 -2.02 8.82 1.51
N CYS A 31 -0.76 8.53 1.37
CA CYS A 31 0.12 8.28 2.49
C CYS A 31 1.55 8.58 2.12
N ASN A 32 2.37 8.77 3.12
CA ASN A 32 3.80 8.92 2.93
C ASN A 32 4.52 7.98 3.88
N ILE A 33 5.58 7.37 3.38
CA ILE A 33 6.41 6.46 4.17
C ILE A 33 7.79 7.07 4.36
N SER A 34 8.24 7.06 5.58
CA SER A 34 9.63 7.36 5.92
C SER A 34 10.24 6.06 6.41
N TYR A 35 11.21 5.53 5.69
CA TYR A 35 11.83 4.24 5.99
C TYR A 35 13.29 4.51 6.37
N ARG A 36 13.67 4.21 7.60
CA ARG A 36 14.99 4.56 8.12
C ARG A 36 15.69 3.32 8.63
N PRO A 37 16.52 2.68 7.80
CA PRO A 37 17.34 1.58 8.30
C PRO A 37 18.53 2.14 9.05
N THR A 38 18.98 1.41 10.06
CA THR A 38 20.17 1.78 10.81
C THR A 38 21.32 0.91 10.37
N GLN A 39 22.54 1.43 10.50
CA GLN A 39 23.71 0.64 10.20
C GLN A 39 23.77 -0.56 11.15
N GLY A 40 23.96 -1.75 10.58
CA GLY A 40 24.05 -2.95 11.38
C GLY A 40 25.02 -3.93 10.75
N GLY A 41 25.22 -5.08 11.41
CA GLY A 41 25.99 -6.15 10.86
C GLY A 41 25.10 -6.99 9.96
N GLU A 42 24.84 -8.24 10.38
CA GLU A 42 23.94 -9.12 9.63
C GLU A 42 22.48 -8.82 9.89
N VAL A 43 22.18 -8.13 10.98
CA VAL A 43 20.81 -7.74 11.32
C VAL A 43 20.83 -6.24 11.61
N PHE A 44 19.87 -5.55 11.06
CA PHE A 44 19.74 -4.11 11.29
C PHE A 44 18.31 -3.76 11.65
N ASP A 45 18.15 -2.64 12.31
CA ASP A 45 16.82 -2.14 12.70
C ASP A 45 16.29 -1.21 11.65
N VAL A 46 14.98 -1.21 11.48
CA VAL A 46 14.29 -0.26 10.62
C VAL A 46 13.29 0.50 11.48
N TYR A 47 13.29 1.80 11.33
CA TYR A 47 12.30 2.67 11.92
C TYR A 47 11.45 3.23 10.78
N LEU A 48 10.16 3.00 10.83
CA LEU A 48 9.27 3.37 9.74
C LEU A 48 8.14 4.23 10.28
N VAL A 49 7.83 5.30 9.56
CA VAL A 49 6.72 6.18 9.91
C VAL A 49 5.76 6.23 8.73
N ILE A 50 4.48 5.98 9.02
CA ILE A 50 3.41 6.15 8.07
C ILE A 50 2.75 7.48 8.39
N THR A 51 2.68 8.38 7.42
CA THR A 51 1.95 9.64 7.57
C THR A 51 0.68 9.58 6.73
N ASN A 52 -0.44 9.92 7.32
CA ASN A 52 -1.70 10.02 6.60
C ASN A 52 -1.76 11.38 5.93
N THR A 53 -1.55 11.41 4.63
CA THR A 53 -1.60 12.66 3.86
C THR A 53 -2.94 12.87 3.18
N SER A 54 -3.92 12.02 3.49
CA SER A 54 -5.27 12.21 2.97
C SER A 54 -6.01 13.26 3.81
N ASP A 55 -7.18 13.64 3.34
CA ASP A 55 -7.98 14.62 4.06
C ASP A 55 -9.08 13.95 4.89
N TYR A 56 -8.86 12.69 5.29
CA TYR A 56 -9.79 12.00 6.17
C TYR A 56 -9.01 11.01 7.04
N GLN A 57 -9.64 10.60 8.11
CA GLN A 57 -9.05 9.71 9.10
C GLN A 57 -8.95 8.30 8.55
N ILE A 58 -7.82 7.65 8.80
CA ILE A 58 -7.65 6.23 8.49
C ILE A 58 -8.03 5.46 9.75
N ASN A 59 -8.93 4.50 9.61
CA ASN A 59 -9.36 3.67 10.72
C ASN A 59 -9.03 2.22 10.37
N GLY A 60 -7.84 1.81 10.78
CA GLY A 60 -7.30 0.51 10.42
C GLY A 60 -6.41 0.60 9.21
N TRP A 61 -5.16 0.14 9.34
CA TRP A 61 -4.22 0.21 8.23
C TRP A 61 -3.51 -1.13 8.06
N THR A 62 -3.18 -1.41 6.81
CA THR A 62 -2.35 -2.55 6.43
C THR A 62 -1.26 -2.02 5.51
N LEU A 63 -0.03 -2.17 5.94
CA LEU A 63 1.15 -1.76 5.19
C LEU A 63 1.69 -2.98 4.46
N ALA A 64 2.12 -2.80 3.21
CA ALA A 64 2.73 -3.89 2.47
C ALA A 64 3.91 -3.37 1.67
N PHE A 65 4.96 -4.16 1.62
CA PHE A 65 6.13 -3.85 0.80
C PHE A 65 6.94 -5.12 0.59
N VAL A 66 7.86 -5.08 -0.38
CA VAL A 66 8.73 -6.20 -0.69
C VAL A 66 10.15 -5.81 -0.34
N LEU A 67 10.81 -6.64 0.45
CA LEU A 67 12.21 -6.39 0.82
C LEU A 67 13.12 -6.55 -0.39
N PRO A 68 14.19 -5.77 -0.46
CA PRO A 68 15.20 -5.98 -1.50
C PRO A 68 15.78 -7.39 -1.45
N GLU A 69 16.35 -7.83 -2.57
CA GLU A 69 17.03 -9.11 -2.58
C GLU A 69 18.15 -9.14 -1.55
N GLY A 70 18.32 -10.27 -0.92
CA GLY A 70 19.33 -10.41 0.11
C GLY A 70 18.88 -10.01 1.49
N GLN A 71 17.65 -9.56 1.61
CA GLN A 71 17.10 -9.17 2.91
C GLN A 71 15.92 -10.05 3.29
N SER A 72 15.77 -10.30 4.58
CA SER A 72 14.63 -11.06 5.10
C SER A 72 14.21 -10.48 6.45
N TYR A 73 12.95 -10.66 6.76
CA TYR A 73 12.40 -10.17 8.03
C TYR A 73 13.00 -10.97 9.18
N ALA A 74 13.43 -10.28 10.22
CA ALA A 74 14.13 -10.92 11.35
C ALA A 74 13.41 -10.70 12.69
N GLY A 75 12.15 -10.28 12.67
CA GLY A 75 11.38 -10.15 13.90
C GLY A 75 11.54 -8.81 14.59
N GLY A 76 11.37 -8.80 15.90
CA GLY A 76 11.53 -7.60 16.70
C GLY A 76 10.52 -6.50 16.39
N ALA A 77 9.32 -6.87 15.93
CA ALA A 77 8.32 -5.89 15.54
C ALA A 77 7.83 -5.08 16.73
N TYR A 78 7.68 -3.78 16.51
CA TYR A 78 7.07 -2.86 17.46
C TYR A 78 6.04 -2.02 16.74
N GLY A 79 4.85 -1.89 17.33
CA GLY A 79 3.80 -1.05 16.75
C GLY A 79 3.11 -1.64 15.55
N VAL A 80 3.37 -2.89 15.22
CA VAL A 80 2.85 -3.51 14.01
C VAL A 80 2.83 -5.02 14.21
N GLU A 81 1.84 -5.67 13.61
CA GLU A 81 1.81 -7.13 13.54
C GLU A 81 2.24 -7.53 12.15
N VAL A 82 3.29 -8.35 12.07
CA VAL A 82 3.94 -8.65 10.80
C VAL A 82 3.62 -10.06 10.36
N THR A 83 3.25 -10.20 9.10
CA THR A 83 3.13 -11.48 8.42
C THR A 83 4.07 -11.42 7.22
N VAL A 84 4.77 -12.52 6.95
CA VAL A 84 5.79 -12.55 5.91
C VAL A 84 5.47 -13.66 4.93
N ASN A 85 5.65 -13.37 3.64
CA ASN A 85 5.55 -14.36 2.58
C ASN A 85 6.76 -14.13 1.68
N GLY A 86 7.83 -14.91 1.93
CA GLY A 86 9.08 -14.66 1.23
C GLY A 86 9.64 -13.31 1.59
N ARG A 87 9.85 -12.46 0.60
CA ARG A 87 10.33 -11.10 0.83
C ARG A 87 9.19 -10.10 1.00
N GLU A 88 7.96 -10.54 0.82
CA GLU A 88 6.82 -9.66 1.03
C GLU A 88 6.53 -9.54 2.52
N VAL A 89 6.44 -8.32 2.99
CA VAL A 89 6.15 -8.01 4.39
C VAL A 89 4.80 -7.31 4.44
N ILE A 90 3.91 -7.84 5.27
CA ILE A 90 2.59 -7.26 5.49
C ILE A 90 2.49 -6.89 6.95
N GLY A 91 2.25 -5.62 7.22
CA GLY A 91 2.16 -5.11 8.57
C GLY A 91 0.77 -4.60 8.85
N ARG A 92 0.19 -5.03 9.97
CA ARG A 92 -1.15 -4.63 10.37
C ARG A 92 -1.08 -3.82 11.64
N HIS A 93 -2.01 -2.89 11.75
CA HIS A 93 -2.09 -2.04 12.95
C HIS A 93 -2.26 -2.86 14.22
N LYS A 94 -1.83 -2.29 15.33
CA LYS A 94 -2.22 -2.74 16.65
C LYS A 94 -3.54 -2.08 17.03
N GLU A 95 -4.18 -2.58 18.07
CA GLU A 95 -5.43 -1.97 18.53
C GLU A 95 -5.22 -0.50 18.92
N TRP A 96 -4.07 -0.19 19.49
CA TRP A 96 -3.81 1.13 20.06
C TRP A 96 -3.33 2.16 19.01
N ASN A 97 -3.02 1.73 17.78
CA ASN A 97 -2.55 2.68 16.77
C ASN A 97 -3.30 2.55 15.44
N LYS A 98 -4.49 1.98 15.47
CA LYS A 98 -5.21 1.73 14.22
C LYS A 98 -5.82 2.97 13.62
N VAL A 99 -6.02 4.03 14.39
CA VAL A 99 -6.63 5.26 13.93
C VAL A 99 -5.53 6.27 13.66
N VAL A 100 -5.50 6.81 12.45
CA VAL A 100 -4.51 7.80 12.07
C VAL A 100 -5.25 9.00 11.52
N ASP A 101 -5.20 10.10 12.25
CA ASP A 101 -5.91 11.33 11.85
C ASP A 101 -5.25 11.94 10.63
N GLU A 102 -5.94 12.92 10.02
CA GLU A 102 -5.35 13.71 8.94
C GLU A 102 -4.03 14.28 9.43
N ASP A 103 -3.00 14.17 8.60
CA ASP A 103 -1.65 14.59 8.93
C ASP A 103 -1.05 13.89 10.13
N GLY A 104 -1.74 12.87 10.64
CA GLY A 104 -1.24 12.08 11.76
C GLY A 104 -0.22 11.06 11.31
N GLU A 105 0.50 10.51 12.27
CA GLU A 105 1.59 9.57 12.00
C GLU A 105 1.49 8.33 12.87
N VAL A 106 1.98 7.22 12.32
CA VAL A 106 2.17 5.99 13.07
C VAL A 106 3.64 5.62 12.94
N SER A 107 4.27 5.34 14.08
CA SER A 107 5.67 4.90 14.10
C SER A 107 5.70 3.41 14.40
N LEU A 108 6.54 2.70 13.69
CA LEU A 108 6.73 1.29 13.91
C LEU A 108 8.17 0.89 13.63
N GLY A 109 8.54 -0.29 14.05
CA GLY A 109 9.90 -0.75 13.85
C GLY A 109 9.98 -2.25 13.75
N PHE A 110 11.06 -2.73 13.18
CA PHE A 110 11.32 -4.16 13.06
C PHE A 110 12.78 -4.39 12.69
N LYS A 111 13.18 -5.65 12.67
CA LYS A 111 14.55 -6.03 12.35
C LYS A 111 14.58 -6.74 11.01
N ILE A 112 15.62 -6.49 10.27
CA ILE A 112 15.85 -7.11 8.96
C ILE A 112 17.22 -7.78 8.99
N LYS A 113 17.28 -8.96 8.41
CA LYS A 113 18.54 -9.68 8.23
C LYS A 113 19.08 -9.42 6.84
N GLY A 114 20.34 -9.03 6.75
CA GLY A 114 21.01 -8.78 5.49
C GLY A 114 22.13 -7.80 5.69
N SER A 115 23.16 -7.88 4.85
CA SER A 115 24.33 -7.02 4.97
C SER A 115 24.23 -5.75 4.15
N ASN A 116 23.18 -5.64 3.32
CA ASN A 116 23.00 -4.51 2.41
C ASN A 116 21.99 -3.50 2.95
N TRP A 117 22.20 -3.07 4.19
CA TRP A 117 21.23 -2.24 4.90
C TRP A 117 20.90 -0.91 4.20
N ARG A 118 21.77 -0.45 3.30
CA ARG A 118 21.52 0.80 2.58
C ARG A 118 20.54 0.64 1.43
N VAL A 119 20.25 -0.60 1.03
CA VAL A 119 19.29 -0.85 -0.04
C VAL A 119 17.91 -0.92 0.59
N GLU A 120 17.00 -0.05 0.16
CA GLU A 120 15.67 0.10 0.76
C GLU A 120 14.59 -0.37 -0.19
N PRO A 121 13.47 -0.82 0.34
CA PRO A 121 12.30 -1.06 -0.51
C PRO A 121 11.93 0.23 -1.24
N THR A 122 11.38 0.09 -2.42
CA THR A 122 11.08 1.26 -3.25
C THR A 122 9.59 1.55 -3.34
N GLU A 123 8.75 0.59 -3.00
CA GLU A 123 7.31 0.76 -3.14
C GLU A 123 6.61 0.26 -1.89
N PHE A 124 5.76 1.11 -1.34
CA PHE A 124 4.98 0.79 -0.15
C PHE A 124 3.52 1.10 -0.44
N THR A 125 2.64 0.25 0.08
CA THR A 125 1.20 0.53 0.01
C THR A 125 0.61 0.52 1.41
N VAL A 126 -0.40 1.36 1.59
CA VAL A 126 -1.22 1.34 2.80
C VAL A 126 -2.65 1.18 2.32
N ASN A 127 -3.31 0.14 2.80
CA ASN A 127 -4.68 -0.20 2.39
C ASN A 127 -4.84 -0.27 0.88
N GLY A 128 -3.80 -0.77 0.20
CA GLY A 128 -3.81 -0.95 -1.24
C GLY A 128 -3.41 0.26 -2.06
N GLY A 129 -3.25 1.43 -1.44
CA GLY A 129 -2.84 2.63 -2.15
C GLY A 129 -1.35 2.87 -2.04
N THR A 130 -0.73 3.28 -3.13
CA THR A 130 0.70 3.52 -3.16
C THR A 130 1.04 4.80 -2.42
N CYS A 131 1.99 4.70 -1.49
CA CYS A 131 2.44 5.84 -0.71
C CYS A 131 3.61 6.53 -1.39
N THR A 132 3.77 7.82 -1.12
CA THR A 132 5.02 8.50 -1.47
C THR A 132 6.09 8.07 -0.45
N VAL A 133 7.35 8.24 -0.81
CA VAL A 133 8.48 7.87 0.05
C VAL A 133 9.34 9.10 0.24
N SER A 134 9.71 9.37 1.48
CA SER A 134 10.52 10.55 1.77
C SER A 134 11.84 10.18 2.46
#